data_dfd9d37fc38937a1f52a0466c961ede6
#
_entry.id   dfd9d37fc38937a1f52a0466c961ede6
#
_cell.length_a   1.000
_cell.length_b   1.000
_cell.length_c   1.000
_cell.angle_alpha   90.00
_cell.angle_beta   90.00
_cell.angle_gamma   90.00
#
_symmetry.space_group_name_H-M   'P 1'
#
loop_
_entity.id
_entity.type
_entity.pdbx_description
1 polymer ?
#
loop_
_entity_poly.entity_id
_entity_poly.type
_entity_poly.pdbx_seq_one_letter_code
_entity_poly.pdbx_strand_id
1 'polypeptide(L)'
;SATRRFPGNPDLLYDYALLAEKTGHVDDMETALREVMRLAPDNHHAYNALGYSLAERNIRLDEARALIEKAMAMAPEDPFIMDSMGWVQYRLGNLDAAEGHLRRAYSLRRDPEIAVHLGEVLWQQGKRADAQKLWLEARAKDPQNDTLRSTLARLRLSL
;
A
#
# COMPACT_ATOMS: atom_id res chain seq x y z
N SER A 1 7.48 -14.29 -21.03
CA SER A 1 6.85 -13.88 -19.76
C SER A 1 7.79 -14.14 -18.59
N ALA A 2 7.53 -13.49 -17.46
CA ALA A 2 8.33 -13.67 -16.25
C ALA A 2 8.31 -15.12 -15.77
N THR A 3 7.16 -15.79 -15.89
CA THR A 3 7.00 -17.17 -15.47
C THR A 3 7.86 -18.12 -16.28
N ARG A 4 8.01 -17.86 -17.57
CA ARG A 4 8.90 -18.64 -18.42
C ARG A 4 10.37 -18.33 -18.14
N ARG A 5 10.66 -17.06 -17.82
CA ARG A 5 12.04 -16.57 -17.64
C ARG A 5 12.64 -17.02 -16.31
N PHE A 6 11.79 -17.07 -15.25
CA PHE A 6 12.25 -17.40 -13.90
C PHE A 6 11.39 -18.48 -13.25
N PRO A 7 11.19 -19.64 -13.93
CA PRO A 7 10.33 -20.69 -13.40
C PRO A 7 10.89 -21.25 -12.10
N GLY A 8 10.05 -21.33 -11.08
CA GLY A 8 10.41 -21.93 -9.80
C GLY A 8 11.27 -21.07 -8.89
N ASN A 9 11.49 -19.78 -9.23
CA ASN A 9 12.26 -18.88 -8.36
C ASN A 9 11.36 -17.75 -7.87
N PRO A 10 10.76 -17.89 -6.66
CA PRO A 10 9.83 -16.87 -6.16
C PRO A 10 10.49 -15.52 -5.90
N ASP A 11 11.76 -15.47 -5.49
CA ASP A 11 12.43 -14.21 -5.21
C ASP A 11 12.61 -13.38 -6.49
N LEU A 12 13.05 -14.00 -7.57
CA LEU A 12 13.20 -13.32 -8.86
C LEU A 12 11.85 -12.91 -9.43
N LEU A 13 10.83 -13.74 -9.27
CA LEU A 13 9.47 -13.39 -9.71
C LEU A 13 8.92 -12.20 -8.93
N TYR A 14 9.18 -12.14 -7.62
CA TYR A 14 8.75 -11.02 -6.82
C TYR A 14 9.42 -9.73 -7.25
N ASP A 15 10.74 -9.76 -7.45
CA ASP A 15 11.48 -8.59 -7.93
C ASP A 15 10.99 -8.14 -9.30
N TYR A 16 10.71 -9.10 -10.19
CA TYR A 16 10.13 -8.79 -11.49
C TYR A 16 8.76 -8.12 -11.35
N ALA A 17 7.94 -8.63 -10.43
CA ALA A 17 6.60 -8.08 -10.21
C ALA A 17 6.67 -6.61 -9.77
N LEU A 18 7.57 -6.29 -8.85
CA LEU A 18 7.73 -4.91 -8.38
C LEU A 18 8.20 -4.00 -9.51
N LEU A 19 9.11 -4.48 -10.35
CA LEU A 19 9.56 -3.71 -11.50
C LEU A 19 8.45 -3.52 -12.52
N ALA A 20 7.66 -4.56 -12.78
CA ALA A 20 6.52 -4.48 -13.70
C ALA A 20 5.50 -3.45 -13.23
N GLU A 21 5.21 -3.41 -11.93
CA GLU A 21 4.31 -2.39 -11.38
C GLU A 21 4.88 -0.99 -11.59
N LYS A 22 6.16 -0.81 -11.30
CA LYS A 22 6.83 0.48 -11.40
C LYS A 22 6.81 1.01 -12.83
N THR A 23 6.85 0.13 -13.82
CA THR A 23 6.84 0.51 -15.24
C THR A 23 5.44 0.48 -15.87
N GLY A 24 4.40 0.29 -15.06
CA GLY A 24 3.01 0.33 -15.54
C GLY A 24 2.49 -0.97 -16.12
N HIS A 25 3.24 -2.07 -16.02
CA HIS A 25 2.83 -3.39 -16.56
C HIS A 25 2.10 -4.17 -15.47
N VAL A 26 0.91 -3.68 -15.08
CA VAL A 26 0.19 -4.22 -13.92
C VAL A 26 -0.32 -5.64 -14.13
N ASP A 27 -0.64 -6.04 -15.37
CA ASP A 27 -1.07 -7.42 -15.65
C ASP A 27 0.08 -8.40 -15.44
N ASP A 28 1.29 -8.03 -15.88
CA ASP A 28 2.48 -8.83 -15.67
C ASP A 28 2.83 -8.90 -14.18
N MET A 29 2.67 -7.79 -13.46
CA MET A 29 2.86 -7.77 -12.02
C MET A 29 1.91 -8.76 -11.33
N GLU A 30 0.63 -8.72 -11.67
CA GLU A 30 -0.35 -9.60 -11.04
C GLU A 30 -0.05 -11.07 -11.33
N THR A 31 0.27 -11.40 -12.59
CA THR A 31 0.61 -12.76 -12.98
C THR A 31 1.81 -13.28 -12.19
N ALA A 32 2.86 -12.44 -12.08
CA ALA A 32 4.07 -12.82 -11.35
C ALA A 32 3.80 -13.01 -9.86
N LEU A 33 3.01 -12.11 -9.24
CA LEU A 33 2.69 -12.22 -7.81
C LEU A 33 1.87 -13.47 -7.51
N ARG A 34 0.92 -13.82 -8.38
CA ARG A 34 0.14 -15.03 -8.19
C ARG A 34 1.01 -16.28 -8.29
N GLU A 35 2.00 -16.27 -9.17
CA GLU A 35 2.95 -17.37 -9.24
C GLU A 35 3.83 -17.44 -8.00
N VAL A 36 4.25 -16.30 -7.43
CA VAL A 36 4.94 -16.28 -6.14
C VAL A 36 4.10 -16.92 -5.05
N MET A 37 2.81 -16.60 -5.00
CA MET A 37 1.89 -17.18 -4.01
C MET A 37 1.77 -18.69 -4.17
N ARG A 38 1.80 -19.19 -5.40
CA ARG A 38 1.74 -20.61 -5.67
C ARG A 38 3.02 -21.32 -5.22
N LEU A 39 4.17 -20.74 -5.50
CA LEU A 39 5.48 -21.31 -5.17
C LEU A 39 5.85 -21.14 -3.70
N ALA A 40 5.43 -20.05 -3.10
CA ALA A 40 5.76 -19.71 -1.71
C ALA A 40 4.51 -19.15 -1.02
N PRO A 41 3.55 -20.04 -0.64
CA PRO A 41 2.26 -19.58 -0.10
C PRO A 41 2.36 -18.89 1.26
N ASP A 42 3.52 -18.94 1.91
CA ASP A 42 3.79 -18.23 3.15
C ASP A 42 4.50 -16.89 2.94
N ASN A 43 4.68 -16.46 1.70
CA ASN A 43 5.31 -15.17 1.42
C ASN A 43 4.28 -14.07 1.54
N HIS A 44 4.18 -13.47 2.74
CA HIS A 44 3.20 -12.42 3.00
C HIS A 44 3.40 -11.18 2.15
N HIS A 45 4.62 -10.92 1.68
CA HIS A 45 4.89 -9.75 0.83
C HIS A 45 4.13 -9.80 -0.49
N ALA A 46 3.97 -11.00 -1.07
CA ALA A 46 3.24 -11.14 -2.34
C ALA A 46 1.76 -10.79 -2.17
N TYR A 47 1.15 -11.29 -1.10
CA TYR A 47 -0.26 -11.00 -0.82
C TYR A 47 -0.47 -9.51 -0.54
N ASN A 48 0.44 -8.91 0.24
CA ASN A 48 0.37 -7.49 0.55
C ASN A 48 0.55 -6.64 -0.71
N ALA A 49 1.53 -6.98 -1.55
CA ALA A 49 1.81 -6.19 -2.76
C ALA A 49 0.64 -6.21 -3.72
N LEU A 50 0.04 -7.37 -3.96
CA LEU A 50 -1.11 -7.45 -4.86
C LEU A 50 -2.33 -6.75 -4.25
N GLY A 51 -2.61 -6.99 -2.97
CA GLY A 51 -3.73 -6.34 -2.30
C GLY A 51 -3.61 -4.82 -2.31
N TYR A 52 -2.42 -4.30 -2.00
CA TYR A 52 -2.19 -2.87 -2.04
C TYR A 52 -2.36 -2.29 -3.45
N SER A 53 -1.84 -2.97 -4.45
CA SER A 53 -1.94 -2.51 -5.84
C SER A 53 -3.41 -2.42 -6.29
N LEU A 54 -4.22 -3.40 -5.94
CA LEU A 54 -5.65 -3.38 -6.26
C LEU A 54 -6.35 -2.22 -5.54
N ALA A 55 -6.03 -2.00 -4.26
CA ALA A 55 -6.60 -0.90 -3.49
C ALA A 55 -6.19 0.45 -4.06
N GLU A 56 -4.91 0.62 -4.43
CA GLU A 56 -4.41 1.86 -5.01
C GLU A 56 -5.11 2.19 -6.31
N ARG A 57 -5.39 1.17 -7.13
CA ARG A 57 -6.13 1.36 -8.39
C ARG A 57 -7.64 1.41 -8.20
N ASN A 58 -8.10 1.25 -6.97
CA ASN A 58 -9.52 1.29 -6.59
C ASN A 58 -10.35 0.24 -7.35
N ILE A 59 -9.81 -0.96 -7.50
CA ILE A 59 -10.47 -2.06 -8.20
C ILE A 59 -10.43 -3.33 -7.35
N ARG A 60 -11.43 -4.19 -7.52
CA ARG A 60 -11.54 -5.48 -6.83
C ARG A 60 -11.22 -5.37 -5.34
N LEU A 61 -11.88 -4.42 -4.67
CA LEU A 61 -11.56 -4.07 -3.30
C LEU A 61 -11.82 -5.21 -2.32
N ASP A 62 -12.82 -6.05 -2.56
CA ASP A 62 -13.07 -7.22 -1.71
C ASP A 62 -11.92 -8.21 -1.79
N GLU A 63 -11.40 -8.45 -2.99
CA GLU A 63 -10.22 -9.30 -3.17
C GLU A 63 -8.99 -8.65 -2.54
N ALA A 64 -8.80 -7.34 -2.72
CA ALA A 64 -7.70 -6.61 -2.10
C ALA A 64 -7.71 -6.80 -0.59
N ARG A 65 -8.87 -6.63 0.04
CA ARG A 65 -8.99 -6.80 1.49
C ARG A 65 -8.65 -8.23 1.90
N ALA A 66 -9.15 -9.22 1.20
CA ALA A 66 -8.87 -10.62 1.53
C ALA A 66 -7.38 -10.94 1.44
N LEU A 67 -6.70 -10.43 0.41
CA LEU A 67 -5.26 -10.61 0.24
C LEU A 67 -4.48 -9.96 1.40
N ILE A 68 -4.86 -8.75 1.77
CA ILE A 68 -4.17 -8.04 2.86
C ILE A 68 -4.47 -8.70 4.21
N GLU A 69 -5.70 -9.20 4.42
CA GLU A 69 -6.03 -9.96 5.62
C GLU A 69 -5.14 -11.20 5.74
N LYS A 70 -4.89 -11.88 4.63
CA LYS A 70 -4.01 -13.05 4.64
C LYS A 70 -2.58 -12.65 4.99
N ALA A 71 -2.07 -11.56 4.42
CA ALA A 71 -0.74 -11.06 4.75
C ALA A 71 -0.66 -10.68 6.23
N MET A 72 -1.70 -10.02 6.74
CA MET A 72 -1.75 -9.59 8.14
C MET A 72 -1.76 -10.78 9.10
N ALA A 73 -2.44 -11.88 8.75
CA ALA A 73 -2.44 -13.08 9.56
C ALA A 73 -1.03 -13.69 9.68
N MET A 74 -0.21 -13.55 8.63
CA MET A 74 1.16 -14.05 8.63
C MET A 74 2.14 -13.11 9.32
N ALA A 75 1.91 -11.80 9.27
CA ALA A 75 2.82 -10.79 9.82
C ALA A 75 2.01 -9.67 10.49
N PRO A 76 1.39 -9.94 11.65
CA PRO A 76 0.44 -9.01 12.28
C PRO A 76 1.08 -7.73 12.82
N GLU A 77 2.40 -7.70 13.00
CA GLU A 77 3.10 -6.54 13.51
C GLU A 77 3.80 -5.72 12.42
N ASP A 78 3.63 -6.07 11.16
CA ASP A 78 4.26 -5.35 10.04
C ASP A 78 3.51 -4.04 9.78
N PRO A 79 4.15 -2.87 9.99
CA PRO A 79 3.47 -1.60 9.81
C PRO A 79 3.06 -1.32 8.37
N PHE A 80 3.78 -1.87 7.39
CA PHE A 80 3.42 -1.67 5.98
C PHE A 80 2.18 -2.46 5.60
N ILE A 81 1.97 -3.62 6.20
CA ILE A 81 0.73 -4.39 5.99
C ILE A 81 -0.45 -3.68 6.67
N MET A 82 -0.23 -3.12 7.88
CA MET A 82 -1.25 -2.31 8.54
C MET A 82 -1.61 -1.09 7.69
N ASP A 83 -0.62 -0.45 7.09
CA ASP A 83 -0.84 0.67 6.15
C ASP A 83 -1.71 0.22 4.98
N SER A 84 -1.42 -0.92 4.39
CA SER A 84 -2.21 -1.48 3.29
C SER A 84 -3.66 -1.76 3.73
N MET A 85 -3.84 -2.30 4.93
CA MET A 85 -5.20 -2.53 5.46
C MET A 85 -5.94 -1.22 5.64
N GLY A 86 -5.27 -0.22 6.20
CA GLY A 86 -5.86 1.12 6.32
C GLY A 86 -6.25 1.68 4.98
N TRP A 87 -5.40 1.50 3.97
CA TRP A 87 -5.66 2.03 2.63
C TRP A 87 -6.86 1.34 1.97
N VAL A 88 -6.98 0.01 2.08
CA VAL A 88 -8.13 -0.68 1.51
C VAL A 88 -9.42 -0.30 2.23
N GLN A 89 -9.38 -0.11 3.55
CA GLN A 89 -10.55 0.36 4.29
C GLN A 89 -10.96 1.76 3.83
N TYR A 90 -9.98 2.62 3.58
CA TYR A 90 -10.24 3.95 3.05
C TYR A 90 -10.94 3.87 1.69
N ARG A 91 -10.44 3.02 0.78
CA ARG A 91 -11.06 2.84 -0.54
C ARG A 91 -12.49 2.30 -0.43
N LEU A 92 -12.75 1.47 0.58
CA LEU A 92 -14.08 0.93 0.84
C LEU A 92 -15.03 1.94 1.50
N GLY A 93 -14.53 3.11 1.89
CA GLY A 93 -15.33 4.15 2.53
C GLY A 93 -15.37 4.06 4.05
N ASN A 94 -14.61 3.15 4.65
CA ASN A 94 -14.58 2.95 6.10
C ASN A 94 -13.50 3.84 6.73
N LEU A 95 -13.78 5.12 6.84
CA LEU A 95 -12.78 6.12 7.24
C LEU A 95 -12.26 5.90 8.66
N ASP A 96 -13.12 5.55 9.61
CA ASP A 96 -12.70 5.35 11.00
C ASP A 96 -11.82 4.12 11.13
N ALA A 97 -12.16 3.01 10.46
CA ALA A 97 -11.33 1.82 10.45
C ALA A 97 -9.97 2.12 9.78
N ALA A 98 -9.98 2.87 8.68
CA ALA A 98 -8.77 3.29 7.99
C ALA A 98 -7.86 4.09 8.93
N GLU A 99 -8.43 5.05 9.64
CA GLU A 99 -7.66 5.85 10.60
C GLU A 99 -7.02 4.98 11.67
N GLY A 100 -7.77 4.03 12.23
CA GLY A 100 -7.26 3.16 13.29
C GLY A 100 -6.04 2.36 12.84
N HIS A 101 -6.13 1.72 11.66
CA HIS A 101 -5.02 0.94 11.13
C HIS A 101 -3.80 1.82 10.81
N LEU A 102 -4.03 2.99 10.20
CA LEU A 102 -2.95 3.87 9.81
C LEU A 102 -2.26 4.52 11.01
N ARG A 103 -3.01 4.88 12.05
CA ARG A 103 -2.42 5.41 13.27
C ARG A 103 -1.53 4.36 13.95
N ARG A 104 -2.00 3.12 14.00
CA ARG A 104 -1.20 2.03 14.56
C ARG A 104 0.07 1.82 13.74
N ALA A 105 -0.05 1.79 12.41
CA ALA A 105 1.11 1.65 11.54
C ALA A 105 2.12 2.76 11.78
N TYR A 106 1.66 4.01 11.84
CA TYR A 106 2.52 5.16 12.02
C TYR A 106 3.19 5.17 13.41
N SER A 107 2.49 4.67 14.43
CA SER A 107 3.06 4.58 15.78
C SER A 107 4.22 3.57 15.83
N LEU A 108 4.14 2.51 15.03
CA LEU A 108 5.18 1.51 14.95
C LEU A 108 6.34 1.94 14.05
N ARG A 109 6.03 2.68 13.00
CA ARG A 109 7.05 3.19 12.09
C ARG A 109 6.59 4.52 11.50
N ARG A 110 7.32 5.58 11.81
CA ARG A 110 7.03 6.92 11.32
C ARG A 110 7.57 7.11 9.90
N ASP A 111 6.99 6.38 8.98
CA ASP A 111 7.38 6.36 7.58
C ASP A 111 6.60 7.44 6.80
N PRO A 112 7.25 8.17 5.87
CA PRO A 112 6.55 9.21 5.10
C PRO A 112 5.34 8.71 4.31
N GLU A 113 5.42 7.50 3.74
CA GLU A 113 4.28 6.95 3.00
C GLU A 113 3.07 6.74 3.91
N ILE A 114 3.31 6.21 5.12
CA ILE A 114 2.23 6.00 6.09
C ILE A 114 1.64 7.35 6.50
N ALA A 115 2.49 8.34 6.73
CA ALA A 115 2.04 9.69 7.09
C ALA A 115 1.15 10.30 6.00
N VAL A 116 1.53 10.10 4.73
CA VAL A 116 0.76 10.63 3.60
C VAL A 116 -0.62 9.98 3.54
N HIS A 117 -0.69 8.65 3.70
CA HIS A 117 -1.95 7.94 3.68
C HIS A 117 -2.86 8.34 4.85
N LEU A 118 -2.29 8.42 6.05
CA LEU A 118 -3.06 8.85 7.23
C LEU A 118 -3.56 10.28 7.04
N GLY A 119 -2.73 11.15 6.51
CA GLY A 119 -3.11 12.52 6.22
C GLY A 119 -4.31 12.60 5.27
N GLU A 120 -4.32 11.80 4.23
CA GLU A 120 -5.44 11.80 3.29
C GLU A 120 -6.74 11.34 3.97
N VAL A 121 -6.69 10.30 4.79
CA VAL A 121 -7.86 9.82 5.53
C VAL A 121 -8.38 10.93 6.46
N LEU A 122 -7.49 11.56 7.20
CA LEU A 122 -7.88 12.65 8.11
C LEU A 122 -8.46 13.84 7.35
N TRP A 123 -7.90 14.16 6.20
CA TRP A 123 -8.43 15.24 5.36
C TRP A 123 -9.88 14.94 4.95
N GLN A 124 -10.15 13.72 4.53
CA GLN A 124 -11.49 13.32 4.12
C GLN A 124 -12.48 13.30 5.29
N GLN A 125 -11.98 13.11 6.50
CA GLN A 125 -12.82 13.18 7.71
C GLN A 125 -13.05 14.62 8.16
N GLY A 126 -12.46 15.62 7.49
CA GLY A 126 -12.55 17.01 7.90
C GLY A 126 -11.53 17.43 8.94
N LYS A 127 -10.62 16.54 9.35
CA LYS A 127 -9.57 16.83 10.32
C LYS A 127 -8.35 17.44 9.61
N ARG A 128 -8.55 18.60 9.02
CA ARG A 128 -7.60 19.17 8.06
C ARG A 128 -6.29 19.65 8.69
N ALA A 129 -6.36 20.22 9.88
CA ALA A 129 -5.14 20.66 10.58
C ALA A 129 -4.23 19.45 10.89
N ASP A 130 -4.81 18.35 11.36
CA ASP A 130 -4.06 17.13 11.65
C ASP A 130 -3.45 16.53 10.38
N ALA A 131 -4.21 16.56 9.28
CA ALA A 131 -3.73 16.07 7.99
C ALA A 131 -2.51 16.89 7.53
N GLN A 132 -2.61 18.21 7.59
CA GLN A 132 -1.50 19.09 7.19
C GLN A 132 -0.26 18.87 8.04
N LYS A 133 -0.43 18.64 9.33
CA LYS A 133 0.69 18.37 10.23
C LYS A 133 1.44 17.11 9.80
N LEU A 134 0.70 16.04 9.48
CA LEU A 134 1.31 14.79 9.02
C LEU A 134 2.05 14.96 7.68
N TRP A 135 1.45 15.70 6.76
CA TRP A 135 2.08 15.96 5.46
C TRP A 135 3.34 16.81 5.61
N LEU A 136 3.34 17.77 6.52
CA LEU A 136 4.55 18.54 6.81
C LEU A 136 5.64 17.69 7.42
N GLU A 137 5.28 16.74 8.32
CA GLU A 137 6.24 15.78 8.86
C GLU A 137 6.82 14.90 7.74
N ALA A 138 5.97 14.41 6.83
CA ALA A 138 6.42 13.60 5.70
C ALA A 138 7.38 14.39 4.82
N ARG A 139 7.05 15.65 4.51
CA ARG A 139 7.89 16.50 3.67
C ARG A 139 9.25 16.78 4.33
N ALA A 140 9.24 17.01 5.64
CA ALA A 140 10.48 17.24 6.37
C ALA A 140 11.42 16.03 6.32
N LYS A 141 10.84 14.83 6.34
CA LYS A 141 11.62 13.58 6.34
C LYS A 141 12.03 13.19 4.93
N ASP A 142 11.20 13.45 3.94
CA ASP A 142 11.45 13.11 2.54
C ASP A 142 10.89 14.20 1.63
N PRO A 143 11.67 15.27 1.38
CA PRO A 143 11.17 16.42 0.60
C PRO A 143 10.77 16.10 -0.84
N GLN A 144 11.29 14.99 -1.40
CA GLN A 144 11.00 14.59 -2.77
C GLN A 144 10.00 13.44 -2.84
N ASN A 145 9.25 13.20 -1.77
CA ASN A 145 8.32 12.07 -1.72
C ASN A 145 7.24 12.20 -2.82
N ASP A 146 7.24 11.23 -3.73
CA ASP A 146 6.31 11.25 -4.88
C ASP A 146 4.86 11.03 -4.45
N THR A 147 4.63 10.20 -3.44
CA THR A 147 3.27 9.95 -2.94
C THR A 147 2.67 11.22 -2.35
N LEU A 148 3.48 11.99 -1.60
CA LEU A 148 3.01 13.26 -1.06
C LEU A 148 2.68 14.23 -2.20
N ARG A 149 3.57 14.37 -3.17
CA ARG A 149 3.36 15.29 -4.29
C ARG A 149 2.11 14.93 -5.09
N SER A 150 1.94 13.65 -5.41
CA SER A 150 0.78 13.21 -6.18
C SER A 150 -0.51 13.35 -5.39
N THR A 151 -0.47 13.12 -4.07
CA THR A 151 -1.64 13.28 -3.21
C THR A 151 -2.08 14.73 -3.16
N LEU A 152 -1.14 15.65 -2.92
CA LEU A 152 -1.46 17.09 -2.87
C LEU A 152 -1.99 17.59 -4.23
N ALA A 153 -1.38 17.13 -5.32
CA ALA A 153 -1.83 17.51 -6.67
C ALA A 153 -3.27 17.01 -6.92
N ARG A 154 -3.56 15.77 -6.57
CA ARG A 154 -4.88 15.17 -6.77
C ARG A 154 -5.95 15.87 -5.93
N LEU A 155 -5.60 16.27 -4.72
CA LEU A 155 -6.51 17.01 -3.83
C LEU A 155 -6.50 18.52 -4.09
N ARG A 156 -5.65 18.99 -4.99
CA ARG A 156 -5.49 20.39 -5.37
C ARG A 156 -5.09 21.26 -4.17
N LEU A 157 -4.10 20.78 -3.42
CA LEU A 157 -3.60 21.43 -2.21
C LEU A 157 -2.14 21.80 -2.36
N SER A 158 -1.72 22.78 -1.55
CA SER A 158 -0.32 23.13 -1.38
C SER A 158 -0.03 23.28 0.12
N LEU A 159 1.22 23.04 0.50
CA LEU A 159 1.65 23.18 1.89
C LEU A 159 2.45 24.44 2.09
#